data_42dbaabc0019a4e2d1509636eb5f1360
#
_entry.id   42dbaabc0019a4e2d1509636eb5f1360
#
_cell.length_a   1.000
_cell.length_b   1.000
_cell.length_c   1.000
_cell.angle_alpha   90.00
_cell.angle_beta   90.00
_cell.angle_gamma   90.00
#
_symmetry.space_group_name_H-M   'P 1'
#
loop_
_entity.id
_entity.type
_entity.pdbx_description
1 polymer ?
#
loop_
_entity_poly.entity_id
_entity_poly.type
_entity_poly.pdbx_seq_one_letter_code
_entity_poly.pdbx_strand_id
1 'polypeptide(L)'
;MAESLVNLGHKVIGIDNMLGGYEDNVPKNIEFHKGDCCDFEKIKSIMKGVEVVYHCAATAHEGLSVFSPYEITKNNYLASVSIFSAAVNEKVKRIIFCSSMARYGGQQTPFTEEMKPTPVDPYAISKVASEEVLKNLCNLNNIEWVIAVPHNIIGPKQKYDDPFRNVVSIMINRMMQGKALIIYGDGKQTRCFSYIDDCLSCLIPMLDQKNLNKQTGKICPD
;
A
#
# COMPACT_ATOMS: atom_id res chain seq x y z
N MET A 1 10.77 0.18 3.29
CA MET A 1 10.25 1.30 4.12
C MET A 1 10.72 1.18 5.59
N ALA A 2 10.30 0.17 6.37
CA ALA A 2 10.70 0.07 7.78
C ALA A 2 12.22 0.09 7.99
N GLU A 3 12.97 -0.69 7.21
CA GLU A 3 14.43 -0.71 7.23
C GLU A 3 15.04 0.67 6.93
N SER A 4 14.49 1.38 5.95
CA SER A 4 14.96 2.72 5.60
C SER A 4 14.72 3.75 6.71
N LEU A 5 13.56 3.68 7.36
CA LEU A 5 13.23 4.57 8.48
C LEU A 5 14.12 4.31 9.71
N VAL A 6 14.41 3.04 10.01
CA VAL A 6 15.37 2.68 11.08
C VAL A 6 16.76 3.22 10.78
N ASN A 7 17.22 3.10 9.53
CA ASN A 7 18.53 3.61 9.12
C ASN A 7 18.63 5.14 9.20
N LEU A 8 17.49 5.84 9.15
CA LEU A 8 17.39 7.28 9.38
C LEU A 8 17.25 7.65 10.87
N GLY A 9 17.30 6.67 11.78
CA GLY A 9 17.28 6.89 13.23
C GLY A 9 15.89 6.94 13.85
N HIS A 10 14.83 6.58 13.10
CA HIS A 10 13.47 6.54 13.65
C HIS A 10 13.20 5.26 14.46
N LYS A 11 12.43 5.37 15.52
CA LYS A 11 11.83 4.21 16.18
C LYS A 11 10.65 3.73 15.34
N VAL A 12 10.70 2.50 14.87
CA VAL A 12 9.70 1.93 13.97
C VAL A 12 8.93 0.80 14.66
N ILE A 13 7.60 0.88 14.60
CA ILE A 13 6.68 -0.18 14.99
C ILE A 13 6.03 -0.70 13.71
N GLY A 14 6.07 -2.01 13.49
CA GLY A 14 5.46 -2.66 12.33
C GLY A 14 4.37 -3.63 12.73
N ILE A 15 3.30 -3.69 11.95
CA ILE A 15 2.28 -4.74 12.04
C ILE A 15 2.01 -5.32 10.65
N ASP A 16 1.94 -6.65 10.57
CA ASP A 16 1.62 -7.40 9.36
C ASP A 16 1.00 -8.76 9.74
N ASN A 17 0.02 -9.23 8.99
CA ASN A 17 -0.52 -10.58 9.17
C ASN A 17 0.24 -11.65 8.38
N MET A 18 1.27 -11.25 7.63
CA MET A 18 2.17 -12.09 6.84
C MET A 18 1.52 -12.83 5.66
N LEU A 19 0.30 -12.42 5.24
CA LEU A 19 -0.32 -12.99 4.03
C LEU A 19 0.47 -12.63 2.76
N GLY A 20 1.02 -11.42 2.71
CA GLY A 20 1.70 -10.85 1.54
C GLY A 20 3.22 -10.89 1.59
N GLY A 21 3.84 -11.45 2.64
CA GLY A 21 5.28 -11.43 2.85
C GLY A 21 5.82 -12.67 3.55
N TYR A 22 7.12 -12.66 3.79
CA TYR A 22 7.84 -13.71 4.55
C TYR A 22 8.39 -13.12 5.85
N GLU A 23 8.40 -13.89 6.93
CA GLU A 23 8.89 -13.46 8.24
C GLU A 23 10.38 -13.06 8.20
N ASP A 24 11.18 -13.72 7.36
CA ASP A 24 12.59 -13.40 7.14
C ASP A 24 12.83 -11.99 6.57
N ASN A 25 11.79 -11.36 6.02
CA ASN A 25 11.86 -10.00 5.49
C ASN A 25 11.64 -8.92 6.54
N VAL A 26 11.23 -9.30 7.77
CA VAL A 26 11.01 -8.36 8.86
C VAL A 26 12.36 -7.84 9.37
N PRO A 27 12.60 -6.52 9.40
CA PRO A 27 13.85 -5.98 9.91
C PRO A 27 14.02 -6.30 11.40
N LYS A 28 15.24 -6.68 11.82
CA LYS A 28 15.53 -7.08 13.20
C LYS A 28 15.43 -5.92 14.22
N ASN A 29 15.58 -4.69 13.75
CA ASN A 29 15.67 -3.49 14.60
C ASN A 29 14.34 -2.72 14.68
N ILE A 30 13.20 -3.40 14.55
CA ILE A 30 11.86 -2.81 14.72
C ILE A 30 11.09 -3.54 15.82
N GLU A 31 10.13 -2.86 16.42
CA GLU A 31 9.11 -3.50 17.22
C GLU A 31 8.06 -4.09 16.27
N PHE A 32 8.03 -5.41 16.13
CA PHE A 32 7.15 -6.08 15.17
C PHE A 32 6.02 -6.83 15.86
N HIS A 33 4.80 -6.59 15.38
CA HIS A 33 3.58 -7.28 15.81
C HIS A 33 2.98 -8.09 14.66
N LYS A 34 2.97 -9.40 14.78
CA LYS A 34 2.19 -10.24 13.87
C LYS A 34 0.71 -10.12 14.22
N GLY A 35 -0.10 -9.59 13.29
CA GLY A 35 -1.53 -9.37 13.55
C GLY A 35 -2.30 -8.80 12.38
N ASP A 36 -3.63 -8.84 12.52
CA ASP A 36 -4.57 -8.32 11.52
C ASP A 36 -4.85 -6.83 11.80
N CYS A 37 -4.74 -5.99 10.78
CA CYS A 37 -5.11 -4.58 10.87
C CYS A 37 -6.61 -4.35 11.11
N CYS A 38 -7.46 -5.36 10.95
CA CYS A 38 -8.87 -5.32 11.33
C CYS A 38 -9.11 -5.50 12.84
N ASP A 39 -8.11 -5.96 13.60
CA ASP A 39 -8.18 -6.05 15.07
C ASP A 39 -7.99 -4.67 15.68
N PHE A 40 -9.10 -3.94 15.81
CA PHE A 40 -9.10 -2.55 16.25
C PHE A 40 -8.46 -2.34 17.63
N GLU A 41 -8.73 -3.22 18.60
CA GLU A 41 -8.17 -3.08 19.95
C GLU A 41 -6.65 -3.28 19.95
N LYS A 42 -6.17 -4.23 19.16
CA LYS A 42 -4.73 -4.42 18.96
C LYS A 42 -4.09 -3.21 18.28
N ILE A 43 -4.68 -2.71 17.20
CA ILE A 43 -4.20 -1.51 16.50
C ILE A 43 -4.17 -0.31 17.44
N LYS A 44 -5.22 -0.08 18.21
CA LYS A 44 -5.29 1.00 19.19
C LYS A 44 -4.17 0.89 20.24
N SER A 45 -3.89 -0.32 20.73
CA SER A 45 -2.82 -0.53 21.70
C SER A 45 -1.42 -0.22 21.14
N ILE A 46 -1.17 -0.61 19.89
CA ILE A 46 0.10 -0.41 19.17
C ILE A 46 0.28 1.08 18.79
N MET A 47 -0.81 1.79 18.53
CA MET A 47 -0.79 3.17 18.05
C MET A 47 -0.35 4.18 19.12
N LYS A 48 -0.30 3.80 20.39
CA LYS A 48 0.07 4.70 21.48
C LYS A 48 1.46 5.30 21.30
N GLY A 49 1.53 6.63 21.28
CA GLY A 49 2.77 7.38 21.11
C GLY A 49 3.34 7.37 19.71
N VAL A 50 2.63 6.84 18.71
CA VAL A 50 3.00 6.93 17.30
C VAL A 50 2.76 8.35 16.81
N GLU A 51 3.76 8.91 16.14
CA GLU A 51 3.67 10.26 15.57
C GLU A 51 3.21 10.25 14.11
N VAL A 52 3.71 9.30 13.32
CA VAL A 52 3.41 9.18 11.88
C VAL A 52 3.07 7.75 11.53
N VAL A 53 2.06 7.58 10.71
CA VAL A 53 1.60 6.28 10.21
C VAL A 53 1.85 6.16 8.71
N TYR A 54 2.58 5.11 8.32
CA TYR A 54 2.62 4.63 6.93
C TYR A 54 1.68 3.44 6.79
N HIS A 55 0.54 3.64 6.17
CA HIS A 55 -0.42 2.57 5.92
C HIS A 55 -0.20 1.97 4.54
N CYS A 56 0.60 0.90 4.49
CA CYS A 56 0.93 0.15 3.29
C CYS A 56 0.21 -1.21 3.21
N ALA A 57 -0.46 -1.61 4.31
CA ALA A 57 -1.13 -2.90 4.38
C ALA A 57 -2.29 -2.98 3.37
N ALA A 58 -2.32 -4.03 2.58
CA ALA A 58 -3.39 -4.35 1.64
C ALA A 58 -3.24 -5.76 1.08
N THR A 59 -4.35 -6.38 0.72
CA THR A 59 -4.37 -7.50 -0.22
C THR A 59 -4.42 -6.90 -1.63
N ALA A 60 -3.23 -6.72 -2.24
CA ALA A 60 -3.06 -5.99 -3.49
C ALA A 60 -3.21 -6.92 -4.71
N HIS A 61 -4.41 -7.46 -4.89
CA HIS A 61 -4.73 -8.44 -5.92
C HIS A 61 -5.99 -8.02 -6.68
N GLU A 62 -5.84 -7.22 -7.74
CA GLU A 62 -6.97 -6.78 -8.59
C GLU A 62 -7.74 -7.98 -9.15
N GLY A 63 -7.04 -8.94 -9.75
CA GLY A 63 -7.65 -10.14 -10.34
C GLY A 63 -8.38 -11.04 -9.32
N LEU A 64 -7.88 -11.15 -8.10
CA LEU A 64 -8.54 -11.91 -7.05
C LEU A 64 -9.78 -11.18 -6.51
N SER A 65 -9.82 -9.87 -6.60
CA SER A 65 -10.85 -9.04 -5.95
C SER A 65 -12.26 -9.36 -6.47
N VAL A 66 -12.40 -9.73 -7.74
CA VAL A 66 -13.70 -10.09 -8.34
C VAL A 66 -14.19 -11.48 -7.91
N PHE A 67 -13.28 -12.36 -7.48
CA PHE A 67 -13.62 -13.70 -6.99
C PHE A 67 -13.77 -13.76 -5.46
N SER A 68 -13.15 -12.85 -4.73
CA SER A 68 -13.18 -12.78 -3.27
C SER A 68 -13.40 -11.35 -2.77
N PRO A 69 -14.50 -10.68 -3.16
CA PRO A 69 -14.72 -9.27 -2.82
C PRO A 69 -14.84 -9.02 -1.31
N TYR A 70 -15.38 -9.97 -0.55
CA TYR A 70 -15.48 -9.87 0.90
C TYR A 70 -14.10 -9.75 1.56
N GLU A 71 -13.18 -10.68 1.27
CA GLU A 71 -11.83 -10.69 1.84
C GLU A 71 -11.04 -9.45 1.42
N ILE A 72 -11.17 -9.02 0.16
CA ILE A 72 -10.52 -7.81 -0.33
C ILE A 72 -11.06 -6.57 0.38
N THR A 73 -12.37 -6.44 0.52
CA THR A 73 -12.98 -5.31 1.23
C THR A 73 -12.58 -5.29 2.70
N LYS A 74 -12.60 -6.43 3.37
CA LYS A 74 -12.16 -6.56 4.76
C LYS A 74 -10.69 -6.13 4.92
N ASN A 75 -9.79 -6.75 4.17
CA ASN A 75 -8.35 -6.55 4.33
C ASN A 75 -7.86 -5.18 3.83
N ASN A 76 -8.61 -4.52 2.96
CA ASN A 76 -8.24 -3.21 2.43
C ASN A 76 -9.04 -2.08 3.08
N TYR A 77 -10.37 -2.11 2.97
CA TYR A 77 -11.19 -1.00 3.45
C TYR A 77 -11.39 -1.03 4.97
N LEU A 78 -11.85 -2.15 5.53
CA LEU A 78 -12.08 -2.25 6.98
C LEU A 78 -10.76 -2.10 7.75
N ALA A 79 -9.68 -2.72 7.28
CA ALA A 79 -8.35 -2.55 7.86
C ALA A 79 -7.89 -1.07 7.82
N SER A 80 -8.12 -0.37 6.72
CA SER A 80 -7.81 1.06 6.61
C SER A 80 -8.61 1.91 7.60
N VAL A 81 -9.92 1.66 7.70
CA VAL A 81 -10.79 2.37 8.66
C VAL A 81 -10.33 2.12 10.10
N SER A 82 -9.94 0.89 10.45
CA SER A 82 -9.39 0.55 11.76
C SER A 82 -8.12 1.37 12.08
N ILE A 83 -7.16 1.37 11.15
CA ILE A 83 -5.90 2.14 11.29
C ILE A 83 -6.18 3.64 11.44
N PHE A 84 -7.02 4.22 10.57
CA PHE A 84 -7.30 5.67 10.59
C PHE A 84 -8.03 6.08 11.87
N SER A 85 -8.98 5.26 12.33
CA SER A 85 -9.70 5.51 13.58
C SER A 85 -8.78 5.48 14.80
N ALA A 86 -7.86 4.51 14.88
CA ALA A 86 -6.89 4.44 15.94
C ALA A 86 -5.90 5.62 15.89
N ALA A 87 -5.45 6.00 14.70
CA ALA A 87 -4.56 7.14 14.50
C ALA A 87 -5.20 8.46 14.93
N VAL A 88 -6.49 8.66 14.65
CA VAL A 88 -7.26 9.82 15.12
C VAL A 88 -7.39 9.81 16.65
N ASN A 89 -7.72 8.67 17.26
CA ASN A 89 -7.84 8.53 18.71
C ASN A 89 -6.54 8.87 19.45
N GLU A 90 -5.40 8.48 18.90
CA GLU A 90 -4.07 8.75 19.46
C GLU A 90 -3.47 10.08 19.01
N LYS A 91 -4.21 10.85 18.18
CA LYS A 91 -3.82 12.19 17.71
C LYS A 91 -2.45 12.19 17.01
N VAL A 92 -2.23 11.22 16.13
CA VAL A 92 -1.00 11.19 15.32
C VAL A 92 -0.85 12.49 14.53
N LYS A 93 0.37 12.87 14.19
CA LYS A 93 0.65 14.11 13.44
C LYS A 93 0.30 13.96 11.96
N ARG A 94 0.60 12.79 11.38
CA ARG A 94 0.45 12.55 9.93
C ARG A 94 0.14 11.11 9.62
N ILE A 95 -0.68 10.90 8.57
CA ILE A 95 -0.94 9.59 7.98
C ILE A 95 -0.54 9.62 6.50
N ILE A 96 0.34 8.72 6.09
CA ILE A 96 0.69 8.45 4.69
C ILE A 96 0.00 7.14 4.27
N PHE A 97 -0.89 7.23 3.30
CA PHE A 97 -1.66 6.10 2.80
C PHE A 97 -1.19 5.68 1.41
N CYS A 98 -0.82 4.43 1.24
CA CYS A 98 -0.55 3.84 -0.07
C CYS A 98 -1.85 3.40 -0.73
N SER A 99 -2.35 4.22 -1.65
CA SER A 99 -3.46 3.91 -2.55
C SER A 99 -2.99 3.03 -3.72
N SER A 100 -3.53 3.16 -4.90
CA SER A 100 -3.15 2.39 -6.09
C SER A 100 -3.50 3.13 -7.36
N MET A 101 -2.71 2.92 -8.44
CA MET A 101 -3.06 3.36 -9.79
C MET A 101 -4.35 2.71 -10.33
N ALA A 102 -4.79 1.59 -9.76
CA ALA A 102 -6.10 0.97 -10.05
C ALA A 102 -7.28 1.94 -9.84
N ARG A 103 -7.09 3.02 -9.05
CA ARG A 103 -8.08 4.08 -8.85
C ARG A 103 -8.57 4.73 -10.15
N TYR A 104 -7.74 4.74 -11.17
CA TYR A 104 -8.07 5.39 -12.45
C TYR A 104 -8.85 4.49 -13.42
N GLY A 105 -8.94 3.17 -13.11
CA GLY A 105 -9.70 2.22 -13.92
C GLY A 105 -9.27 2.19 -15.37
N GLY A 106 -10.24 2.25 -16.29
CA GLY A 106 -10.02 2.19 -17.74
C GLY A 106 -9.88 3.55 -18.43
N GLN A 107 -9.50 4.61 -17.72
CA GLN A 107 -9.30 5.93 -18.32
C GLN A 107 -8.12 5.94 -19.30
N GLN A 108 -8.09 6.95 -20.17
CA GLN A 108 -7.00 7.12 -21.13
C GLN A 108 -5.70 7.50 -20.43
N THR A 109 -4.63 6.82 -20.78
CA THR A 109 -3.26 7.13 -20.32
C THR A 109 -2.64 8.27 -21.14
N PRO A 110 -1.67 9.03 -20.60
CA PRO A 110 -1.11 8.92 -19.24
C PRO A 110 -2.08 9.41 -18.16
N PHE A 111 -2.07 8.77 -17.00
CA PHE A 111 -2.85 9.25 -15.86
C PHE A 111 -2.18 10.45 -15.19
N THR A 112 -2.98 11.41 -14.72
CA THR A 112 -2.52 12.56 -13.94
C THR A 112 -3.21 12.60 -12.56
N GLU A 113 -2.62 13.34 -11.62
CA GLU A 113 -3.15 13.47 -10.26
C GLU A 113 -4.51 14.16 -10.21
N GLU A 114 -4.82 15.01 -11.20
CA GLU A 114 -6.08 15.75 -11.30
C GLU A 114 -7.25 14.90 -11.78
N MET A 115 -6.95 13.73 -12.38
CA MET A 115 -7.99 12.81 -12.85
C MET A 115 -8.81 12.28 -11.69
N LYS A 116 -10.13 12.34 -11.84
CA LYS A 116 -11.05 11.76 -10.86
C LYS A 116 -10.94 10.24 -10.87
N PRO A 117 -10.94 9.59 -9.70
CA PRO A 117 -10.98 8.14 -9.63
C PRO A 117 -12.22 7.56 -10.32
N THR A 118 -12.00 6.48 -11.10
CA THR A 118 -13.08 5.70 -11.76
C THR A 118 -12.82 4.20 -11.56
N PRO A 119 -12.83 3.72 -10.29
CA PRO A 119 -12.47 2.35 -9.96
C PRO A 119 -13.44 1.35 -10.63
N VAL A 120 -12.92 0.23 -11.15
CA VAL A 120 -13.69 -0.76 -11.91
C VAL A 120 -13.75 -2.15 -11.28
N ASP A 121 -13.07 -2.36 -10.16
CA ASP A 121 -13.04 -3.62 -9.42
C ASP A 121 -13.10 -3.40 -7.91
N PRO A 122 -13.43 -4.44 -7.10
CA PRO A 122 -13.54 -4.29 -5.64
C PRO A 122 -12.25 -3.83 -4.94
N TYR A 123 -11.07 -4.18 -5.47
CA TYR A 123 -9.80 -3.70 -4.94
C TYR A 123 -9.66 -2.19 -5.12
N ALA A 124 -9.85 -1.69 -6.34
CA ALA A 124 -9.78 -0.27 -6.65
C ALA A 124 -10.84 0.54 -5.89
N ILE A 125 -12.08 0.02 -5.80
CA ILE A 125 -13.16 0.63 -5.01
C ILE A 125 -12.77 0.75 -3.54
N SER A 126 -12.21 -0.30 -2.95
CA SER A 126 -11.78 -0.29 -1.54
C SER A 126 -10.67 0.75 -1.28
N LYS A 127 -9.73 0.92 -2.23
CA LYS A 127 -8.67 1.93 -2.13
C LYS A 127 -9.24 3.35 -2.20
N VAL A 128 -10.11 3.63 -3.16
CA VAL A 128 -10.76 4.95 -3.31
C VAL A 128 -11.65 5.28 -2.10
N ALA A 129 -12.43 4.32 -1.61
CA ALA A 129 -13.22 4.51 -0.41
C ALA A 129 -12.34 4.84 0.82
N SER A 130 -11.19 4.18 0.95
CA SER A 130 -10.22 4.46 2.02
C SER A 130 -9.62 5.86 1.90
N GLU A 131 -9.35 6.36 0.68
CA GLU A 131 -8.89 7.74 0.47
C GLU A 131 -9.89 8.76 0.99
N GLU A 132 -11.18 8.56 0.71
CA GLU A 132 -12.23 9.48 1.13
C GLU A 132 -12.43 9.47 2.65
N VAL A 133 -12.38 8.30 3.30
CA VAL A 133 -12.41 8.20 4.77
C VAL A 133 -11.19 8.89 5.39
N LEU A 134 -9.99 8.66 4.86
CA LEU A 134 -8.76 9.31 5.33
C LEU A 134 -8.90 10.83 5.30
N LYS A 135 -9.26 11.39 4.13
CA LYS A 135 -9.42 12.84 3.94
C LYS A 135 -10.42 13.42 4.93
N ASN A 136 -11.59 12.77 5.07
CA ASN A 136 -12.64 13.21 5.96
C ASN A 136 -12.17 13.23 7.42
N LEU A 137 -11.68 12.11 7.94
CA LEU A 137 -11.24 11.98 9.32
C LEU A 137 -10.07 12.93 9.66
N CYS A 138 -9.07 12.99 8.79
CA CYS A 138 -7.90 13.85 9.03
C CYS A 138 -8.27 15.34 8.99
N ASN A 139 -9.12 15.76 8.06
CA ASN A 139 -9.56 17.17 8.00
C ASN A 139 -10.39 17.58 9.22
N LEU A 140 -11.26 16.70 9.72
CA LEU A 140 -12.07 16.96 10.93
C LEU A 140 -11.21 17.02 12.21
N ASN A 141 -10.08 16.32 12.24
CA ASN A 141 -9.24 16.20 13.43
C ASN A 141 -7.90 16.96 13.33
N ASN A 142 -7.72 17.79 12.29
CA ASN A 142 -6.48 18.54 12.04
C ASN A 142 -5.22 17.66 11.97
N ILE A 143 -5.33 16.46 11.41
CA ILE A 143 -4.22 15.54 11.15
C ILE A 143 -3.74 15.77 9.71
N GLU A 144 -2.43 15.82 9.52
CA GLU A 144 -1.85 15.87 8.18
C GLU A 144 -2.03 14.54 7.45
N TRP A 145 -2.27 14.58 6.15
CA TRP A 145 -2.38 13.37 5.35
C TRP A 145 -1.71 13.53 3.98
N VAL A 146 -1.17 12.43 3.50
CA VAL A 146 -0.61 12.29 2.14
C VAL A 146 -1.11 10.97 1.55
N ILE A 147 -1.54 11.00 0.30
CA ILE A 147 -1.92 9.81 -0.46
C ILE A 147 -0.85 9.55 -1.51
N ALA A 148 -0.13 8.47 -1.35
CA ALA A 148 0.82 7.94 -2.32
C ALA A 148 0.09 6.98 -3.27
N VAL A 149 0.29 7.13 -4.58
CA VAL A 149 -0.35 6.30 -5.60
C VAL A 149 0.72 5.51 -6.35
N PRO A 150 1.16 4.37 -5.79
CA PRO A 150 2.19 3.52 -6.40
C PRO A 150 1.64 2.73 -7.59
N HIS A 151 2.56 2.37 -8.51
CA HIS A 151 2.25 1.56 -9.68
C HIS A 151 3.25 0.40 -9.81
N ASN A 152 2.75 -0.83 -9.86
CA ASN A 152 3.51 -2.07 -10.14
C ASN A 152 4.92 -2.08 -9.51
N ILE A 153 5.01 -1.89 -8.20
CA ILE A 153 6.30 -1.91 -7.51
C ILE A 153 6.92 -3.30 -7.61
N ILE A 154 8.18 -3.34 -8.01
CA ILE A 154 9.02 -4.55 -8.05
C ILE A 154 10.29 -4.34 -7.24
N GLY A 155 10.83 -5.40 -6.70
CA GLY A 155 12.10 -5.33 -5.96
C GLY A 155 12.41 -6.59 -5.17
N PRO A 156 13.59 -6.62 -4.50
CA PRO A 156 13.98 -7.69 -3.60
C PRO A 156 12.95 -7.90 -2.48
N LYS A 157 12.92 -9.10 -1.93
CA LYS A 157 12.00 -9.50 -0.84
C LYS A 157 10.52 -9.58 -1.24
N GLN A 158 10.18 -9.37 -2.51
CA GLN A 158 8.80 -9.55 -2.99
C GLN A 158 8.40 -11.03 -2.89
N LYS A 159 7.16 -11.28 -2.45
CA LYS A 159 6.62 -12.64 -2.43
C LYS A 159 6.52 -13.17 -3.86
N TYR A 160 7.17 -14.31 -4.13
CA TYR A 160 7.33 -14.86 -5.48
C TYR A 160 6.47 -16.07 -5.78
N ASP A 161 5.92 -16.72 -4.76
CA ASP A 161 5.09 -17.92 -4.86
C ASP A 161 3.58 -17.64 -4.86
N ASP A 162 3.20 -16.36 -4.91
CA ASP A 162 1.80 -15.92 -4.95
C ASP A 162 1.34 -15.78 -6.42
N PRO A 163 0.36 -16.57 -6.88
CA PRO A 163 -0.10 -16.56 -8.27
C PRO A 163 -0.87 -15.29 -8.68
N PHE A 164 -1.25 -14.45 -7.72
CA PHE A 164 -1.96 -13.20 -7.95
C PHE A 164 -1.08 -11.95 -7.83
N ARG A 165 0.22 -12.12 -7.60
CA ARG A 165 1.19 -11.01 -7.60
C ARG A 165 1.44 -10.47 -9.01
N ASN A 166 2.28 -9.44 -9.13
CA ASN A 166 2.60 -8.88 -10.43
C ASN A 166 3.34 -9.90 -11.34
N VAL A 167 3.18 -9.69 -12.61
CA VAL A 167 3.67 -10.60 -13.66
C VAL A 167 5.18 -10.91 -13.56
N VAL A 168 6.00 -9.95 -13.11
CA VAL A 168 7.47 -10.09 -13.06
C VAL A 168 7.87 -11.19 -12.07
N SER A 169 7.36 -11.16 -10.83
CA SER A 169 7.68 -12.18 -9.82
C SER A 169 7.16 -13.56 -10.22
N ILE A 170 5.97 -13.63 -10.82
CA ILE A 170 5.40 -14.89 -11.32
C ILE A 170 6.28 -15.48 -12.44
N MET A 171 6.68 -14.67 -13.42
CA MET A 171 7.50 -15.13 -14.54
C MET A 171 8.86 -15.60 -14.08
N ILE A 172 9.56 -14.82 -13.22
CA ILE A 172 10.87 -15.22 -12.66
C ILE A 172 10.75 -16.55 -11.91
N ASN A 173 9.75 -16.70 -11.04
CA ASN A 173 9.55 -17.94 -10.28
C ASN A 173 9.31 -19.15 -11.20
N ARG A 174 8.51 -18.99 -12.25
CA ARG A 174 8.27 -20.06 -13.23
C ARG A 174 9.53 -20.44 -14.00
N MET A 175 10.31 -19.44 -14.44
CA MET A 175 11.59 -19.67 -15.14
C MET A 175 12.58 -20.42 -14.23
N MET A 176 12.72 -20.04 -12.98
CA MET A 176 13.59 -20.73 -12.02
C MET A 176 13.17 -22.19 -11.75
N GLN A 177 11.88 -22.50 -11.94
CA GLN A 177 11.36 -23.87 -11.84
C GLN A 177 11.39 -24.65 -13.18
N GLY A 178 11.97 -24.09 -14.24
CA GLY A 178 11.97 -24.69 -15.59
C GLY A 178 10.58 -24.79 -16.23
N LYS A 179 9.59 -24.00 -15.75
CA LYS A 179 8.22 -24.00 -16.25
C LYS A 179 8.03 -22.97 -17.36
N ALA A 180 7.21 -23.30 -18.35
CA ALA A 180 6.83 -22.35 -19.41
C ALA A 180 6.15 -21.10 -18.82
N LEU A 181 6.43 -19.93 -19.39
CA LEU A 181 5.75 -18.69 -19.07
C LEU A 181 4.29 -18.74 -19.56
N ILE A 182 3.40 -18.13 -18.78
CA ILE A 182 1.99 -17.99 -19.15
C ILE A 182 1.76 -16.56 -19.63
N ILE A 183 1.33 -16.43 -20.88
CA ILE A 183 0.94 -15.15 -21.48
C ILE A 183 -0.56 -15.20 -21.69
N TYR A 184 -1.27 -14.23 -21.08
CA TYR A 184 -2.70 -14.07 -21.27
C TYR A 184 -2.97 -13.14 -22.45
N GLY A 185 -3.97 -13.51 -23.27
CA GLY A 185 -4.31 -12.75 -24.47
C GLY A 185 -3.24 -12.87 -25.57
N ASP A 186 -2.98 -11.78 -26.28
CA ASP A 186 -2.05 -11.72 -27.42
C ASP A 186 -0.61 -11.34 -27.05
N GLY A 187 -0.34 -11.13 -25.78
CA GLY A 187 0.99 -10.76 -25.26
C GLY A 187 1.45 -9.33 -25.56
N LYS A 188 0.59 -8.48 -26.09
CA LYS A 188 0.93 -7.08 -26.42
C LYS A 188 0.67 -6.09 -25.30
N GLN A 189 0.28 -6.56 -24.13
CA GLN A 189 0.02 -5.71 -22.96
C GLN A 189 1.31 -5.04 -22.51
N THR A 190 1.25 -3.74 -22.33
CA THR A 190 2.34 -2.93 -21.76
C THR A 190 2.03 -2.57 -20.31
N ARG A 191 3.06 -2.49 -19.46
CA ARG A 191 2.95 -2.05 -18.07
C ARG A 191 4.18 -1.21 -17.71
N CYS A 192 3.97 -0.15 -16.96
CA CYS A 192 5.05 0.54 -16.28
C CYS A 192 5.37 -0.18 -14.97
N PHE A 193 6.63 -0.22 -14.60
CA PHE A 193 7.10 -0.77 -13.33
C PHE A 193 7.93 0.28 -12.60
N SER A 194 7.79 0.33 -11.27
CA SER A 194 8.60 1.15 -10.40
C SER A 194 9.50 0.25 -9.56
N TYR A 195 10.80 0.52 -9.52
CA TYR A 195 11.69 -0.20 -8.62
C TYR A 195 11.53 0.30 -7.20
N ILE A 196 11.70 -0.59 -6.22
CA ILE A 196 11.41 -0.26 -4.81
C ILE A 196 12.23 0.92 -4.28
N ASP A 197 13.49 1.08 -4.69
CA ASP A 197 14.31 2.18 -4.22
C ASP A 197 13.84 3.53 -4.77
N ASP A 198 13.33 3.57 -6.01
CA ASP A 198 12.71 4.76 -6.58
C ASP A 198 11.43 5.11 -5.81
N CYS A 199 10.62 4.11 -5.47
CA CYS A 199 9.43 4.33 -4.64
C CYS A 199 9.79 4.85 -3.23
N LEU A 200 10.85 4.33 -2.63
CA LEU A 200 11.32 4.77 -1.32
C LEU A 200 11.83 6.21 -1.35
N SER A 201 12.51 6.63 -2.44
CA SER A 201 12.95 8.01 -2.61
C SER A 201 11.80 9.02 -2.61
N CYS A 202 10.60 8.59 -3.06
CA CYS A 202 9.38 9.39 -3.01
C CYS A 202 8.66 9.28 -1.65
N LEU A 203 8.58 8.07 -1.09
CA LEU A 203 7.80 7.82 0.13
C LEU A 203 8.46 8.36 1.40
N ILE A 204 9.78 8.26 1.51
CA ILE A 204 10.50 8.71 2.72
C ILE A 204 10.32 10.22 2.97
N PRO A 205 10.44 11.11 1.97
CA PRO A 205 10.19 12.53 2.17
C PRO A 205 8.76 12.87 2.63
N MET A 206 7.78 11.99 2.39
CA MET A 206 6.41 12.20 2.85
C MET A 206 6.29 12.21 4.39
N LEU A 207 7.33 11.74 5.09
CA LEU A 207 7.38 11.73 6.55
C LEU A 207 7.15 13.12 7.17
N ASP A 208 7.80 14.15 6.63
CA ASP A 208 7.90 15.45 7.26
C ASP A 208 7.78 16.66 6.31
N GLN A 209 7.82 16.47 5.00
CA GLN A 209 7.68 17.57 4.05
C GLN A 209 6.29 18.23 4.15
N LYS A 210 6.26 19.48 4.62
CA LYS A 210 5.01 20.24 4.88
C LYS A 210 4.22 20.56 3.61
N ASN A 211 4.89 20.76 2.48
CA ASN A 211 4.26 21.05 1.19
C ASN A 211 3.50 19.85 0.62
N LEU A 212 3.72 18.64 1.14
CA LEU A 212 2.98 17.43 0.73
C LEU A 212 1.70 17.19 1.52
N ASN A 213 1.45 17.98 2.59
CA ASN A 213 0.20 17.83 3.34
C ASN A 213 -1.02 18.08 2.45
N LYS A 214 -2.04 17.22 2.56
CA LYS A 214 -3.27 17.23 1.75
C LYS A 214 -3.02 17.03 0.25
N GLN A 215 -1.98 16.30 -0.09
CA GLN A 215 -1.62 16.00 -1.48
C GLN A 215 -1.86 14.51 -1.81
N THR A 216 -2.17 14.28 -3.09
CA THR A 216 -2.16 12.95 -3.70
C THR A 216 -1.07 12.98 -4.78
N GLY A 217 -0.11 12.07 -4.71
CA GLY A 217 0.99 12.02 -5.67
C GLY A 217 1.22 10.64 -6.23
N LYS A 218 1.43 10.54 -7.55
CA LYS A 218 1.85 9.30 -8.20
C LYS A 218 3.27 8.92 -7.80
N ILE A 219 3.51 7.64 -7.64
CA ILE A 219 4.83 7.06 -7.45
C ILE A 219 5.06 6.10 -8.62
N CYS A 220 5.41 6.66 -9.76
CA CYS A 220 5.79 5.90 -10.96
C CYS A 220 6.72 6.77 -11.82
N PRO A 221 7.60 6.16 -12.65
CA PRO A 221 8.28 6.89 -13.71
C PRO A 221 7.23 7.46 -14.69
N ASP A 222 7.55 8.60 -15.27
CA ASP A 222 6.75 9.22 -16.34
C ASP A 222 6.74 8.36 -17.61
#